data_305986547018ea70db5e588085012e00
#
_entry.id   305986547018ea70db5e588085012e00
#
_cell.length_a   1.000
_cell.length_b   1.000
_cell.length_c   1.000
_cell.angle_alpha   90.00
_cell.angle_beta   90.00
_cell.angle_gamma   90.00
#
_symmetry.space_group_name_H-M   'P 1'
#
loop_
_entity.id
_entity.type
_entity.pdbx_description
1 polymer ?
#
loop_
_entity_poly.entity_id
_entity_poly.type
_entity_poly.pdbx_seq_one_letter_code
_entity_poly.pdbx_strand_id
1 'polypeptide(L)'
;MSIRRDYLLRMIEQAARMLARVRELLVAGKTAEARAELERAAREAGLDLGIVLSLTPESLLPLLTNAGETDRPKCALFAELLYLERQRAIADGDTARAQRCAERAHFLFTLAYEGTTVDEETQDKISELL
;
A
#
# COMPACT_ATOMS: atom_id res chain seq x y z
N MET A 1 -17.49 18.69 -9.86
CA MET A 1 -16.78 17.59 -9.22
C MET A 1 -17.60 16.31 -9.33
N SER A 2 -17.01 15.20 -9.75
CA SER A 2 -17.77 13.97 -9.91
C SER A 2 -17.97 13.26 -8.56
N ILE A 3 -19.08 12.54 -8.42
CA ILE A 3 -19.39 11.70 -7.25
C ILE A 3 -18.25 10.71 -7.00
N ARG A 4 -17.67 10.17 -8.07
CA ARG A 4 -16.56 9.24 -8.01
C ARG A 4 -15.31 9.84 -7.35
N ARG A 5 -14.98 11.08 -7.67
CA ARG A 5 -13.85 11.78 -7.07
C ARG A 5 -14.03 11.96 -5.57
N ASP A 6 -15.24 12.33 -5.15
CA ASP A 6 -15.56 12.49 -3.73
C ASP A 6 -15.48 11.16 -2.98
N TYR A 7 -15.93 10.08 -3.60
CA TYR A 7 -15.82 8.74 -3.06
C TYR A 7 -14.36 8.32 -2.88
N LEU A 8 -13.52 8.55 -3.89
CA LEU A 8 -12.10 8.22 -3.83
C LEU A 8 -11.39 8.99 -2.73
N LEU A 9 -11.68 10.29 -2.61
CA LEU A 9 -11.07 11.12 -1.55
C LEU A 9 -11.43 10.60 -0.16
N ARG A 10 -12.70 10.24 0.06
CA ARG A 10 -13.13 9.68 1.35
C ARG A 10 -12.47 8.34 1.64
N MET A 11 -12.33 7.50 0.63
CA MET A 11 -11.65 6.21 0.75
C MET A 11 -10.18 6.40 1.14
N ILE A 12 -9.50 7.35 0.53
CA ILE A 12 -8.10 7.68 0.84
C ILE A 12 -7.97 8.22 2.25
N GLU A 13 -8.85 9.11 2.68
CA GLU A 13 -8.84 9.66 4.05
C GLU A 13 -9.04 8.57 5.09
N GLN A 14 -9.99 7.67 4.87
CA GLN A 14 -10.26 6.55 5.77
C GLN A 14 -9.05 5.62 5.83
N ALA A 15 -8.46 5.30 4.69
CA ALA A 15 -7.26 4.48 4.62
C ALA A 15 -6.09 5.13 5.35
N ALA A 16 -5.91 6.44 5.22
CA ALA A 16 -4.86 7.17 5.92
C ALA A 16 -5.00 7.03 7.45
N ARG A 17 -6.22 7.08 7.97
CA ARG A 17 -6.46 6.87 9.40
C ARG A 17 -6.10 5.44 9.84
N MET A 18 -6.47 4.46 9.02
CA MET A 18 -6.14 3.05 9.30
C MET A 18 -4.63 2.81 9.26
N LEU A 19 -3.92 3.41 8.33
CA LEU A 19 -2.47 3.30 8.23
C LEU A 19 -1.78 3.96 9.42
N ALA A 20 -2.28 5.10 9.90
CA ALA A 20 -1.75 5.75 11.10
C ALA A 20 -1.88 4.83 12.31
N ARG A 21 -3.01 4.13 12.45
CA ARG A 21 -3.20 3.16 13.53
C ARG A 21 -2.24 1.98 13.41
N VAL A 22 -2.00 1.50 12.19
CA VAL A 22 -1.01 0.43 11.96
C VAL A 22 0.37 0.86 12.44
N ARG A 23 0.78 2.09 12.14
CA ARG A 23 2.08 2.61 12.61
C ARG A 23 2.16 2.61 14.14
N GLU A 24 1.10 3.04 14.81
CA GLU A 24 1.03 3.01 16.27
C GLU A 24 1.16 1.59 16.82
N LEU A 25 0.47 0.63 16.21
CA LEU A 25 0.53 -0.77 16.62
C LEU A 25 1.92 -1.36 16.42
N LEU A 26 2.58 -1.03 15.32
CA LEU A 26 3.95 -1.49 15.05
C LEU A 26 4.94 -0.93 16.06
N VAL A 27 4.83 0.36 16.40
CA VAL A 27 5.67 0.98 17.42
C VAL A 27 5.47 0.31 18.78
N ALA A 28 4.24 -0.08 19.09
CA ALA A 28 3.90 -0.77 20.34
C ALA A 28 4.27 -2.26 20.33
N GLY A 29 4.79 -2.79 19.23
CA GLY A 29 5.13 -4.21 19.10
C GLY A 29 3.93 -5.13 18.92
N LYS A 30 2.75 -4.59 18.62
CA LYS A 30 1.51 -5.35 18.44
C LYS A 30 1.35 -5.80 16.99
N THR A 31 2.21 -6.71 16.57
CA THR A 31 2.30 -7.13 15.16
C THR A 31 1.07 -7.87 14.66
N ALA A 32 0.44 -8.71 15.50
CA ALA A 32 -0.77 -9.43 15.12
C ALA A 32 -1.94 -8.48 14.88
N GLU A 33 -2.10 -7.48 15.75
CA GLU A 33 -3.14 -6.46 15.57
C GLU A 33 -2.85 -5.58 14.35
N ALA A 34 -1.58 -5.24 14.11
CA ALA A 34 -1.16 -4.49 12.93
C ALA A 34 -1.50 -5.25 11.65
N ARG A 35 -1.26 -6.56 11.62
CA ARG A 35 -1.60 -7.41 10.48
C ARG A 35 -3.10 -7.39 10.19
N ALA A 36 -3.92 -7.54 11.23
CA ALA A 36 -5.38 -7.54 11.08
C ALA A 36 -5.87 -6.20 10.52
N GLU A 37 -5.32 -5.08 10.99
CA GLU A 37 -5.68 -3.75 10.48
C GLU A 37 -5.24 -3.56 9.03
N LEU A 38 -4.07 -4.05 8.65
CA LEU A 38 -3.60 -3.97 7.26
C LEU A 38 -4.49 -4.78 6.32
N GLU A 39 -4.86 -5.99 6.71
CA GLU A 39 -5.76 -6.84 5.92
C GLU A 39 -7.13 -6.17 5.75
N ARG A 40 -7.64 -5.57 6.81
CA ARG A 40 -8.91 -4.84 6.79
C ARG A 40 -8.84 -3.61 5.87
N ALA A 41 -7.75 -2.83 5.97
CA ALA A 41 -7.55 -1.65 5.12
C ALA A 41 -7.51 -2.04 3.64
N ALA A 42 -6.82 -3.13 3.32
CA ALA A 42 -6.76 -3.63 1.94
C ALA A 42 -8.14 -4.01 1.41
N ARG A 43 -8.92 -4.75 2.22
CA ARG A 43 -10.28 -5.15 1.83
C ARG A 43 -11.19 -3.95 1.62
N GLU A 44 -11.13 -2.96 2.50
CA GLU A 44 -11.93 -1.74 2.34
C GLU A 44 -11.54 -0.94 1.10
N ALA A 45 -10.29 -1.02 0.68
CA ALA A 45 -9.82 -0.42 -0.57
C ALA A 45 -10.11 -1.28 -1.80
N GLY A 46 -10.71 -2.46 -1.62
CA GLY A 46 -11.19 -3.30 -2.71
C GLY A 46 -10.26 -4.42 -3.15
N LEU A 47 -9.17 -4.69 -2.42
CA LEU A 47 -8.27 -5.80 -2.75
C LEU A 47 -7.93 -6.61 -1.51
N ASP A 48 -7.74 -7.91 -1.72
CA ASP A 48 -7.23 -8.81 -0.69
C ASP A 48 -5.70 -8.78 -0.69
N LEU A 49 -5.10 -8.57 0.47
CA LEU A 49 -3.65 -8.46 0.60
C LEU A 49 -2.93 -9.75 0.19
N GLY A 50 -3.50 -10.91 0.52
CA GLY A 50 -2.94 -12.20 0.12
C GLY A 50 -2.93 -12.38 -1.39
N ILE A 51 -3.99 -11.95 -2.07
CA ILE A 51 -4.06 -11.99 -3.53
C ILE A 51 -3.00 -11.07 -4.13
N VAL A 52 -2.88 -9.84 -3.63
CA VAL A 52 -1.86 -8.89 -4.09
C VAL A 52 -0.46 -9.50 -4.00
N LEU A 53 -0.16 -10.17 -2.90
CA LEU A 53 1.16 -10.78 -2.69
C LEU A 53 1.36 -12.08 -3.49
N SER A 54 0.30 -12.71 -3.96
CA SER A 54 0.40 -13.91 -4.81
C SER A 54 0.61 -13.60 -6.29
N LEU A 55 0.30 -12.37 -6.70
CA LEU A 55 0.46 -11.92 -8.08
C LEU A 55 1.84 -11.32 -8.30
N THR A 56 2.33 -11.39 -9.54
CA THR A 56 3.54 -10.64 -9.91
C THR A 56 3.22 -9.14 -9.91
N PRO A 57 4.23 -8.26 -9.76
CA PRO A 57 3.97 -6.82 -9.81
C PRO A 57 3.20 -6.40 -11.07
N GLU A 58 3.58 -6.90 -12.24
CA GLU A 58 2.93 -6.55 -13.51
C GLU A 58 1.48 -7.01 -13.56
N SER A 59 1.16 -8.13 -12.92
CA SER A 59 -0.21 -8.67 -12.87
C SER A 59 -1.15 -7.83 -12.01
N LEU A 60 -0.62 -6.88 -11.24
CA LEU A 60 -1.43 -5.94 -10.48
C LEU A 60 -2.03 -4.84 -11.34
N LEU A 61 -1.46 -4.56 -12.51
CA LEU A 61 -1.90 -3.47 -13.40
C LEU A 61 -3.40 -3.50 -13.72
N PRO A 62 -3.99 -4.63 -14.13
CA PRO A 62 -5.43 -4.67 -14.42
C PRO A 62 -6.31 -4.30 -13.23
N LEU A 63 -5.86 -4.61 -12.01
CA LEU A 63 -6.58 -4.31 -10.78
C LEU A 63 -6.52 -2.83 -10.40
N LEU A 64 -5.54 -2.12 -10.96
CA LEU A 64 -5.24 -0.72 -10.64
C LEU A 64 -5.46 0.20 -11.83
N THR A 65 -6.10 -0.31 -12.88
CA THR A 65 -6.44 0.43 -14.09
C THR A 65 -7.94 0.62 -14.16
N ASN A 66 -8.36 1.82 -14.51
CA ASN A 66 -9.76 2.16 -14.64
C ASN A 66 -9.97 2.95 -15.94
N ALA A 67 -10.85 2.43 -16.81
CA ALA A 67 -11.13 3.03 -18.11
C ALA A 67 -9.85 3.26 -18.95
N GLY A 68 -8.90 2.32 -18.89
CA GLY A 68 -7.65 2.38 -19.64
C GLY A 68 -6.57 3.24 -18.98
N GLU A 69 -6.84 3.87 -17.85
CA GLU A 69 -5.88 4.71 -17.15
C GLU A 69 -5.52 4.12 -15.78
N THR A 70 -4.27 4.29 -15.39
CA THR A 70 -3.80 3.89 -14.07
C THR A 70 -4.46 4.73 -12.99
N ASP A 71 -5.04 4.07 -12.00
CA ASP A 71 -5.59 4.72 -10.80
C ASP A 71 -4.45 5.05 -9.85
N ARG A 72 -3.81 6.20 -10.04
CA ARG A 72 -2.63 6.61 -9.28
C ARG A 72 -2.88 6.74 -7.78
N PRO A 73 -3.98 7.33 -7.31
CA PRO A 73 -4.26 7.36 -5.87
C PRO A 73 -4.37 5.97 -5.26
N LYS A 74 -4.99 5.03 -5.96
CA LYS A 74 -5.09 3.64 -5.50
C LYS A 74 -3.73 2.96 -5.47
N CYS A 75 -2.88 3.21 -6.47
CA CYS A 75 -1.50 2.72 -6.48
C CYS A 75 -0.72 3.25 -5.28
N ALA A 76 -0.82 4.54 -4.97
CA ALA A 76 -0.16 5.14 -3.82
C ALA A 76 -0.64 4.52 -2.51
N LEU A 77 -1.94 4.30 -2.38
CA LEU A 77 -2.53 3.69 -1.19
C LEU A 77 -1.98 2.27 -0.98
N PHE A 78 -1.99 1.43 -2.02
CA PHE A 78 -1.50 0.07 -1.92
C PHE A 78 0.01 0.01 -1.72
N ALA A 79 0.76 0.97 -2.28
CA ALA A 79 2.19 1.09 -2.02
C ALA A 79 2.46 1.33 -0.53
N GLU A 80 1.71 2.24 0.09
CA GLU A 80 1.82 2.51 1.53
C GLU A 80 1.41 1.30 2.38
N LEU A 81 0.33 0.61 2.01
CA LEU A 81 -0.10 -0.61 2.69
C LEU A 81 1.00 -1.68 2.67
N LEU A 82 1.59 -1.90 1.51
CA LEU A 82 2.64 -2.90 1.34
C LEU A 82 3.94 -2.50 2.04
N TYR A 83 4.23 -1.21 2.09
CA TYR A 83 5.36 -0.70 2.86
C TYR A 83 5.21 -1.05 4.34
N LEU A 84 4.03 -0.82 4.92
CA LEU A 84 3.76 -1.15 6.32
C LEU A 84 3.71 -2.66 6.57
N GLU A 85 3.16 -3.42 5.65
CA GLU A 85 3.16 -4.88 5.75
C GLU A 85 4.59 -5.43 5.71
N ARG A 86 5.46 -4.83 4.91
CA ARG A 86 6.89 -5.17 4.93
C ARG A 86 7.50 -4.96 6.32
N GLN A 87 7.23 -3.82 6.95
CA GLN A 87 7.72 -3.54 8.30
C GLN A 87 7.20 -4.56 9.31
N ARG A 88 5.92 -4.89 9.23
CA ARG A 88 5.33 -5.91 10.10
C ARG A 88 5.98 -7.28 9.88
N ALA A 89 6.17 -7.67 8.62
CA ALA A 89 6.79 -8.95 8.29
C ALA A 89 8.23 -9.03 8.79
N ILE A 90 8.99 -7.96 8.68
CA ILE A 90 10.35 -7.87 9.23
C ILE A 90 10.31 -8.07 10.76
N ALA A 91 9.40 -7.40 11.45
CA ALA A 91 9.26 -7.52 12.89
C ALA A 91 8.93 -8.95 13.33
N ASP A 92 8.21 -9.71 12.50
CA ASP A 92 7.86 -11.10 12.75
C ASP A 92 8.89 -12.10 12.20
N GLY A 93 9.96 -11.63 11.60
CA GLY A 93 11.01 -12.49 11.05
C GLY A 93 10.63 -13.15 9.71
N ASP A 94 9.55 -12.72 9.07
CA ASP A 94 9.12 -13.27 7.78
C ASP A 94 9.80 -12.52 6.63
N THR A 95 11.03 -12.90 6.35
CA THR A 95 11.88 -12.26 5.36
C THR A 95 11.35 -12.41 3.94
N ALA A 96 10.83 -13.59 3.61
CA ALA A 96 10.29 -13.85 2.27
C ALA A 96 9.08 -12.96 1.97
N ARG A 97 8.19 -12.83 2.93
CA ARG A 97 7.02 -11.95 2.77
C ARG A 97 7.43 -10.48 2.69
N ALA A 98 8.40 -10.08 3.51
CA ALA A 98 8.92 -8.72 3.48
C ALA A 98 9.49 -8.37 2.11
N GLN A 99 10.21 -9.30 1.48
CA GLN A 99 10.76 -9.09 0.14
C GLN A 99 9.67 -8.96 -0.92
N ARG A 100 8.65 -9.81 -0.88
CA ARG A 100 7.52 -9.70 -1.80
C ARG A 100 6.80 -8.38 -1.65
N CYS A 101 6.62 -7.92 -0.43
CA CYS A 101 6.04 -6.60 -0.15
C CYS A 101 6.90 -5.48 -0.74
N ALA A 102 8.21 -5.54 -0.55
CA ALA A 102 9.14 -4.52 -1.04
C ALA A 102 9.08 -4.38 -2.56
N GLU A 103 9.10 -5.49 -3.29
CA GLU A 103 9.03 -5.50 -4.75
C GLU A 103 7.74 -4.84 -5.26
N ARG A 104 6.62 -5.21 -4.68
CA ARG A 104 5.32 -4.68 -5.10
C ARG A 104 5.12 -3.24 -4.66
N ALA A 105 5.55 -2.88 -3.47
CA ALA A 105 5.48 -1.50 -3.00
C ALA A 105 6.30 -0.57 -3.90
N HIS A 106 7.50 -0.97 -4.24
CA HIS A 106 8.38 -0.19 -5.14
C HIS A 106 7.70 0.01 -6.51
N PHE A 107 7.17 -1.06 -7.09
CA PHE A 107 6.46 -1.01 -8.36
C PHE A 107 5.27 -0.04 -8.30
N LEU A 108 4.47 -0.11 -7.24
CA LEU A 108 3.28 0.72 -7.09
C LEU A 108 3.62 2.18 -6.79
N PHE A 109 4.66 2.46 -6.01
CA PHE A 109 5.14 3.83 -5.82
C PHE A 109 5.60 4.44 -7.14
N THR A 110 6.32 3.66 -7.95
CA THR A 110 6.77 4.11 -9.26
C THR A 110 5.59 4.47 -10.16
N LEU A 111 4.56 3.63 -10.21
CA LEU A 111 3.34 3.93 -10.98
C LEU A 111 2.59 5.14 -10.44
N ALA A 112 2.47 5.25 -9.12
CA ALA A 112 1.71 6.32 -8.49
C ALA A 112 2.29 7.71 -8.78
N TYR A 113 3.63 7.80 -8.81
CA TYR A 113 4.33 9.08 -8.89
C TYR A 113 5.08 9.30 -10.20
N GLU A 114 4.84 8.45 -11.20
CA GLU A 114 5.48 8.58 -12.51
C GLU A 114 5.23 9.97 -13.11
N GLY A 115 6.32 10.67 -13.46
CA GLY A 115 6.24 11.99 -14.05
C GLY A 115 5.87 13.11 -13.08
N THR A 116 5.84 12.84 -11.77
CA THR A 116 5.51 13.87 -10.77
C THR A 116 6.64 14.03 -9.76
N THR A 117 6.64 15.16 -9.06
CA THR A 117 7.57 15.39 -7.95
C THR A 117 7.08 14.64 -6.71
N VAL A 118 8.02 13.97 -6.05
CA VAL A 118 7.75 13.17 -4.86
C VAL A 118 8.29 13.91 -3.63
N ASP A 119 7.54 13.93 -2.54
CA ASP A 119 8.01 14.53 -1.29
C ASP A 119 9.17 13.71 -0.69
N GLU A 120 9.92 14.33 0.22
CA GLU A 120 11.10 13.71 0.81
C GLU A 120 10.77 12.44 1.60
N GLU A 121 9.68 12.46 2.35
CA GLU A 121 9.24 11.30 3.13
C GLU A 121 8.94 10.10 2.22
N THR A 122 8.20 10.31 1.14
CA THR A 122 7.90 9.26 0.18
C THR A 122 9.15 8.79 -0.56
N GLN A 123 10.03 9.71 -0.92
CA GLN A 123 11.30 9.37 -1.58
C GLN A 123 12.16 8.47 -0.67
N ASP A 124 12.20 8.75 0.61
CA ASP A 124 12.94 7.93 1.58
C ASP A 124 12.35 6.52 1.66
N LYS A 125 11.02 6.38 1.66
CA LYS A 125 10.36 5.07 1.62
C LYS A 125 10.72 4.29 0.36
N ILE A 126 10.69 4.93 -0.79
CA ILE A 126 11.05 4.29 -2.07
C ILE A 126 12.50 3.80 -2.03
N SER A 127 13.41 4.61 -1.53
CA SER A 127 14.83 4.27 -1.42
C SER A 127 15.05 3.08 -0.48
N GLU A 128 14.30 3.01 0.60
CA GLU A 128 14.37 1.91 1.57
C GLU A 128 13.95 0.56 0.96
N LEU A 129 13.09 0.58 -0.06
CA LEU A 129 12.57 -0.63 -0.70
C LEU A 129 13.52 -1.24 -1.75
N LEU A 130 14.56 -0.55 -2.08
CA LEU A 130 15.52 -1.03 -3.10
C LEU A 130 16.47 -2.12 -2.59
#